data_9abebffaa94befde67675bba1590ef19
#
_entry.id   9abebffaa94befde67675bba1590ef19
#
_cell.length_a   1.000
_cell.length_b   1.000
_cell.length_c   1.000
_cell.angle_alpha   90.00
_cell.angle_beta   90.00
_cell.angle_gamma   90.00
#
_symmetry.space_group_name_H-M   'P 1'
#
loop_
_entity.id
_entity.type
_entity.pdbx_description
1 polymer ?
#
loop_
_entity_poly.entity_id
_entity_poly.type
_entity_poly.pdbx_seq_one_letter_code
_entity_poly.pdbx_strand_id
1 'polypeptide(L)'
;MIPASVGAGPGQNGRVTVRIMIAEDQTMVRQALVALLELEPDIDVVAEAATGDEALAMARRHQPDVAVLDIEMPGATGIQVASQLSTSGFDGGIVIITTFDRPGYLRAAMAAGARGFLLKDAPAADLAAAIRRVAAGERVVDPTLAAAALAQGDSPLTEREGEVLAAAAGHDAIADIAARLHLSPGTVRNHLSAAIQKLGARNRAEAVQMAQQKGWL
;
A
#
# COMPACT_ATOMS: atom_id res chain seq x y z
N MET A 1 13.10 -66.65 -10.27
CA MET A 1 12.33 -65.85 -11.23
C MET A 1 11.89 -64.60 -10.48
N ILE A 2 12.59 -63.49 -10.70
CA ILE A 2 12.45 -62.22 -9.96
C ILE A 2 11.66 -61.29 -10.86
N PRO A 3 10.59 -60.65 -10.43
CA PRO A 3 10.01 -59.53 -11.18
C PRO A 3 10.74 -58.23 -10.83
N ALA A 4 11.08 -57.50 -11.87
CA ALA A 4 11.77 -56.23 -11.86
C ALA A 4 10.94 -55.14 -11.13
N SER A 5 11.63 -54.39 -10.28
CA SER A 5 11.15 -53.12 -9.72
C SER A 5 11.08 -52.07 -10.83
N VAL A 6 9.90 -51.58 -11.09
CA VAL A 6 9.68 -50.38 -11.92
C VAL A 6 10.15 -49.17 -11.13
N GLY A 7 11.14 -48.50 -11.66
CA GLY A 7 11.72 -47.31 -11.09
C GLY A 7 10.69 -46.18 -10.98
N ALA A 8 10.64 -45.56 -9.82
CA ALA A 8 9.97 -44.29 -9.63
C ALA A 8 10.64 -43.23 -10.51
N GLY A 9 9.85 -42.56 -11.35
CA GLY A 9 10.30 -41.45 -12.17
C GLY A 9 10.78 -40.28 -11.31
N PRO A 10 11.64 -39.40 -11.86
CA PRO A 10 12.21 -38.30 -11.13
C PRO A 10 11.11 -37.30 -10.74
N GLY A 11 11.17 -36.91 -9.48
CA GLY A 11 10.20 -36.02 -8.83
C GLY A 11 9.93 -34.75 -9.62
N GLN A 12 8.67 -34.41 -9.63
CA GLN A 12 8.20 -33.08 -9.94
C GLN A 12 8.96 -32.11 -9.04
N ASN A 13 9.76 -31.25 -9.64
CA ASN A 13 10.28 -30.04 -8.98
C ASN A 13 9.08 -29.29 -8.41
N GLY A 14 8.88 -29.34 -7.11
CA GLY A 14 7.85 -28.57 -6.42
C GLY A 14 8.15 -27.07 -6.61
N ARG A 15 7.66 -26.50 -7.70
CA ARG A 15 7.59 -25.04 -7.83
C ARG A 15 6.69 -24.56 -6.70
N VAL A 16 7.27 -23.78 -5.82
CA VAL A 16 6.49 -23.09 -4.78
C VAL A 16 5.61 -22.07 -5.50
N THR A 17 4.31 -22.34 -5.53
CA THR A 17 3.33 -21.41 -6.11
C THR A 17 3.07 -20.28 -5.13
N VAL A 18 3.24 -19.05 -5.57
CA VAL A 18 2.98 -17.84 -4.79
C VAL A 18 1.48 -17.55 -4.85
N ARG A 19 0.80 -17.64 -3.72
CA ARG A 19 -0.63 -17.35 -3.60
C ARG A 19 -0.82 -15.85 -3.40
N ILE A 20 -1.60 -15.21 -4.27
CA ILE A 20 -1.80 -13.76 -4.21
C ILE A 20 -3.27 -13.40 -4.07
N MET A 21 -3.54 -12.25 -3.47
CA MET A 21 -4.81 -11.55 -3.61
C MET A 21 -4.62 -10.24 -4.35
N ILE A 22 -5.64 -9.81 -5.10
CA ILE A 22 -5.65 -8.55 -5.83
C ILE A 22 -6.82 -7.70 -5.32
N ALA A 23 -6.53 -6.46 -4.91
CA ALA A 23 -7.54 -5.48 -4.54
C ALA A 23 -7.45 -4.26 -5.47
N GLU A 24 -8.51 -4.02 -6.23
CA GLU A 24 -8.60 -3.02 -7.29
C GLU A 24 -10.07 -2.67 -7.50
N ASP A 25 -10.47 -1.40 -7.43
CA ASP A 25 -11.86 -0.99 -7.56
C ASP A 25 -12.37 -1.03 -9.02
N GLN A 26 -11.49 -0.77 -9.98
CA GLN A 26 -11.82 -0.77 -11.39
C GLN A 26 -11.91 -2.21 -11.94
N THR A 27 -13.12 -2.70 -12.15
CA THR A 27 -13.38 -4.09 -12.57
C THR A 27 -12.55 -4.51 -13.79
N MET A 28 -12.43 -3.65 -14.81
CA MET A 28 -11.67 -3.98 -16.02
C MET A 28 -10.18 -4.14 -15.72
N VAL A 29 -9.61 -3.26 -14.89
CA VAL A 29 -8.20 -3.31 -14.48
C VAL A 29 -7.94 -4.55 -13.64
N ARG A 30 -8.81 -4.83 -12.66
CA ARG A 30 -8.72 -6.03 -11.81
C ARG A 30 -8.73 -7.31 -12.65
N GLN A 31 -9.69 -7.45 -13.56
CA GLN A 31 -9.78 -8.62 -14.44
C GLN A 31 -8.56 -8.76 -15.36
N ALA A 32 -8.02 -7.65 -15.88
CA ALA A 32 -6.81 -7.69 -16.68
C ALA A 32 -5.58 -8.14 -15.87
N LEU A 33 -5.43 -7.64 -14.65
CA LEU A 33 -4.34 -8.05 -13.75
C LEU A 33 -4.44 -9.54 -13.41
N VAL A 34 -5.65 -10.02 -13.07
CA VAL A 34 -5.90 -11.46 -12.81
C VAL A 34 -5.50 -12.29 -14.02
N ALA A 35 -6.03 -11.97 -15.20
CA ALA A 35 -5.79 -12.73 -16.42
C ALA A 35 -4.28 -12.75 -16.80
N LEU A 36 -3.57 -11.64 -16.60
CA LEU A 36 -2.13 -11.55 -16.88
C LEU A 36 -1.28 -12.34 -15.88
N LEU A 37 -1.64 -12.30 -14.60
CA LEU A 37 -0.89 -13.01 -13.56
C LEU A 37 -1.18 -14.51 -13.55
N GLU A 38 -2.38 -14.95 -13.96
CA GLU A 38 -2.71 -16.38 -14.16
C GLU A 38 -1.95 -17.03 -15.32
N LEU A 39 -1.36 -16.24 -16.23
CA LEU A 39 -0.43 -16.78 -17.24
C LEU A 39 0.92 -17.23 -16.65
N GLU A 40 1.25 -16.77 -15.45
CA GLU A 40 2.47 -17.13 -14.76
C GLU A 40 2.29 -18.47 -14.03
N PRO A 41 3.05 -19.52 -14.36
CA PRO A 41 2.78 -20.88 -13.88
C PRO A 41 3.08 -21.11 -12.39
N ASP A 42 3.63 -20.11 -11.72
CA ASP A 42 4.02 -20.11 -10.31
C ASP A 42 3.31 -19.02 -9.49
N ILE A 43 2.27 -18.39 -10.05
CA ILE A 43 1.40 -17.44 -9.35
C ILE A 43 -0.03 -17.97 -9.37
N ASP A 44 -0.72 -17.92 -8.24
CA ASP A 44 -2.12 -18.33 -8.07
C ASP A 44 -2.93 -17.20 -7.44
N VAL A 45 -3.96 -16.70 -8.14
CA VAL A 45 -4.83 -15.65 -7.64
C VAL A 45 -5.93 -16.26 -6.79
N VAL A 46 -5.73 -16.29 -5.48
CA VAL A 46 -6.64 -16.95 -4.53
C VAL A 46 -7.81 -16.08 -4.07
N ALA A 47 -7.75 -14.77 -4.30
CA ALA A 47 -8.83 -13.84 -3.94
C ALA A 47 -8.76 -12.54 -4.72
N GLU A 48 -9.93 -11.95 -4.93
CA GLU A 48 -10.13 -10.61 -5.48
C GLU A 48 -10.96 -9.76 -4.52
N ALA A 49 -10.73 -8.44 -4.53
CA ALA A 49 -11.50 -7.46 -3.78
C ALA A 49 -11.70 -6.19 -4.62
N ALA A 50 -12.84 -5.53 -4.46
CA ALA A 50 -13.16 -4.26 -5.11
C ALA A 50 -13.10 -3.06 -4.15
N THR A 51 -12.96 -3.33 -2.86
CA THR A 51 -12.92 -2.30 -1.81
C THR A 51 -11.87 -2.66 -0.77
N GLY A 52 -11.41 -1.66 -0.01
CA GLY A 52 -10.45 -1.90 1.07
C GLY A 52 -10.98 -2.81 2.18
N ASP A 53 -12.28 -2.71 2.49
CA ASP A 53 -12.90 -3.56 3.53
C ASP A 53 -12.98 -5.02 3.06
N GLU A 54 -13.32 -5.26 1.78
CA GLU A 54 -13.26 -6.60 1.20
C GLU A 54 -11.82 -7.14 1.20
N ALA A 55 -10.83 -6.30 0.86
CA ALA A 55 -9.42 -6.70 0.85
C ALA A 55 -8.97 -7.21 2.23
N LEU A 56 -9.34 -6.52 3.31
CA LEU A 56 -9.05 -6.96 4.68
C LEU A 56 -9.73 -8.31 5.01
N ALA A 57 -10.99 -8.49 4.60
CA ALA A 57 -11.72 -9.72 4.81
C ALA A 57 -11.10 -10.89 4.02
N MET A 58 -10.73 -10.67 2.75
CA MET A 58 -10.12 -11.68 1.89
C MET A 58 -8.72 -12.07 2.36
N ALA A 59 -7.90 -11.10 2.79
CA ALA A 59 -6.58 -11.38 3.34
C ALA A 59 -6.66 -12.31 4.57
N ARG A 60 -7.59 -12.03 5.49
CA ARG A 60 -7.82 -12.87 6.69
C ARG A 60 -8.30 -14.27 6.34
N ARG A 61 -9.20 -14.39 5.35
CA ARG A 61 -9.81 -15.66 4.96
C ARG A 61 -8.86 -16.55 4.18
N HIS A 62 -8.13 -15.98 3.22
CA HIS A 62 -7.35 -16.74 2.25
C HIS A 62 -5.87 -16.84 2.60
N GLN A 63 -5.37 -15.99 3.51
CA GLN A 63 -3.98 -15.95 3.95
C GLN A 63 -3.03 -16.03 2.74
N PRO A 64 -3.07 -15.04 1.80
CA PRO A 64 -2.19 -15.04 0.64
C PRO A 64 -0.73 -14.76 1.05
N ASP A 65 0.22 -15.24 0.24
CA ASP A 65 1.63 -14.94 0.40
C ASP A 65 1.95 -13.49 0.05
N VAL A 66 1.16 -12.89 -0.89
CA VAL A 66 1.28 -11.48 -1.27
C VAL A 66 -0.09 -10.86 -1.48
N ALA A 67 -0.29 -9.68 -0.90
CA ALA A 67 -1.44 -8.82 -1.17
C ALA A 67 -1.03 -7.71 -2.15
N VAL A 68 -1.62 -7.69 -3.34
CA VAL A 68 -1.47 -6.63 -4.35
C VAL A 68 -2.64 -5.65 -4.18
N LEU A 69 -2.36 -4.40 -3.84
CA LEU A 69 -3.35 -3.41 -3.44
C LEU A 69 -3.24 -2.14 -4.30
N ASP A 70 -4.34 -1.73 -4.91
CA ASP A 70 -4.45 -0.36 -5.41
C ASP A 70 -4.51 0.64 -4.26
N ILE A 71 -4.04 1.87 -4.49
CA ILE A 71 -4.14 2.94 -3.48
C ILE A 71 -5.56 3.47 -3.38
N GLU A 72 -6.20 3.77 -4.50
CA GLU A 72 -7.49 4.46 -4.54
C GLU A 72 -8.65 3.47 -4.62
N MET A 73 -9.13 3.01 -3.48
CA MET A 73 -10.29 2.13 -3.37
C MET A 73 -11.38 2.74 -2.47
N PRO A 74 -12.66 2.41 -2.73
CA PRO A 74 -13.75 2.75 -1.82
C PRO A 74 -13.56 2.13 -0.43
N GLY A 75 -14.00 2.84 0.60
CA GLY A 75 -13.80 2.45 2.00
C GLY A 75 -12.37 2.77 2.46
N ALA A 76 -11.64 1.75 2.91
CA ALA A 76 -10.24 1.90 3.26
C ALA A 76 -9.35 1.99 2.01
N THR A 77 -8.44 2.97 1.95
CA THR A 77 -7.42 3.04 0.89
C THR A 77 -6.43 1.89 1.00
N GLY A 78 -5.73 1.55 -0.11
CA GLY A 78 -4.73 0.48 -0.09
C GLY A 78 -3.61 0.70 0.92
N ILE A 79 -3.23 1.95 1.19
CA ILE A 79 -2.25 2.30 2.23
C ILE A 79 -2.82 2.01 3.63
N GLN A 80 -4.11 2.33 3.86
CA GLN A 80 -4.77 2.00 5.13
C GLN A 80 -4.93 0.50 5.30
N VAL A 81 -5.26 -0.23 4.23
CA VAL A 81 -5.30 -1.71 4.22
C VAL A 81 -3.92 -2.27 4.57
N ALA A 82 -2.86 -1.77 3.94
CA ALA A 82 -1.48 -2.19 4.22
C ALA A 82 -1.10 -1.99 5.69
N SER A 83 -1.44 -0.83 6.27
CA SER A 83 -1.20 -0.53 7.68
C SER A 83 -1.96 -1.48 8.61
N GLN A 84 -3.25 -1.74 8.32
CA GLN A 84 -4.06 -2.67 9.12
C GLN A 84 -3.58 -4.12 9.01
N LEU A 85 -3.18 -4.58 7.83
CA LEU A 85 -2.59 -5.91 7.63
C LEU A 85 -1.29 -6.05 8.44
N SER A 86 -0.38 -5.08 8.30
CA SER A 86 0.91 -5.10 9.03
C SER A 86 0.73 -5.12 10.56
N THR A 87 -0.27 -4.41 11.08
CA THR A 87 -0.55 -4.38 12.53
C THR A 87 -1.35 -5.56 13.04
N SER A 88 -2.06 -6.28 12.15
CA SER A 88 -2.88 -7.44 12.53
C SER A 88 -2.13 -8.78 12.51
N GLY A 89 -0.82 -8.78 12.23
CA GLY A 89 -0.02 -10.00 12.17
C GLY A 89 -0.15 -10.75 10.83
N PHE A 90 -0.41 -10.05 9.75
CA PHE A 90 -0.36 -10.63 8.40
C PHE A 90 1.08 -10.94 8.02
N ASP A 91 1.40 -12.21 7.79
CA ASP A 91 2.76 -12.67 7.47
C ASP A 91 3.14 -12.47 6.00
N GLY A 92 2.15 -12.28 5.12
CA GLY A 92 2.37 -12.08 3.67
C GLY A 92 3.04 -10.76 3.34
N GLY A 93 3.61 -10.68 2.14
CA GLY A 93 4.13 -9.45 1.58
C GLY A 93 3.02 -8.53 1.08
N ILE A 94 3.29 -7.22 1.02
CA ILE A 94 2.35 -6.24 0.51
C ILE A 94 2.99 -5.49 -0.65
N VAL A 95 2.31 -5.50 -1.80
CA VAL A 95 2.67 -4.73 -3.01
C VAL A 95 1.59 -3.69 -3.24
N ILE A 96 1.97 -2.43 -3.29
CA ILE A 96 1.09 -1.34 -3.70
C ILE A 96 1.27 -1.11 -5.21
N ILE A 97 0.16 -1.00 -5.93
CA ILE A 97 0.13 -0.59 -7.33
C ILE A 97 -0.64 0.73 -7.45
N THR A 98 -0.21 1.61 -8.37
CA THR A 98 -0.84 2.92 -8.53
C THR A 98 -0.70 3.46 -9.94
N THR A 99 -1.67 4.26 -10.38
CA THR A 99 -1.56 5.05 -11.63
C THR A 99 -0.83 6.37 -11.41
N PHE A 100 -0.58 6.76 -10.16
CA PHE A 100 -0.05 8.07 -9.81
C PHE A 100 1.38 8.00 -9.29
N ASP A 101 2.24 8.82 -9.84
CA ASP A 101 3.62 9.07 -9.45
C ASP A 101 3.75 10.07 -8.28
N ARG A 102 2.73 10.14 -7.40
CA ARG A 102 2.80 11.03 -6.23
C ARG A 102 3.87 10.52 -5.27
N PRO A 103 4.99 11.23 -5.12
CA PRO A 103 6.12 10.76 -4.31
C PRO A 103 5.76 10.47 -2.86
N GLY A 104 4.72 11.13 -2.35
CA GLY A 104 4.21 10.93 -1.01
C GLY A 104 3.60 9.54 -0.78
N TYR A 105 2.99 8.95 -1.77
CA TYR A 105 2.40 7.62 -1.67
C TYR A 105 3.46 6.53 -1.43
N LEU A 106 4.63 6.65 -2.05
CA LEU A 106 5.72 5.70 -1.80
C LEU A 106 6.13 5.71 -0.31
N ARG A 107 6.35 6.91 0.26
CA ARG A 107 6.76 7.03 1.67
C ARG A 107 5.69 6.49 2.61
N ALA A 108 4.43 6.87 2.39
CA ALA A 108 3.30 6.40 3.18
C ALA A 108 3.10 4.88 3.07
N ALA A 109 3.22 4.31 1.87
CA ALA A 109 3.11 2.87 1.64
C ALA A 109 4.22 2.09 2.37
N MET A 110 5.48 2.57 2.28
CA MET A 110 6.60 1.93 2.98
C MET A 110 6.46 2.02 4.51
N ALA A 111 5.99 3.14 5.03
CA ALA A 111 5.68 3.31 6.45
C ALA A 111 4.53 2.41 6.92
N ALA A 112 3.54 2.15 6.06
CA ALA A 112 2.44 1.22 6.29
C ALA A 112 2.85 -0.26 6.20
N GLY A 113 4.11 -0.58 5.89
CA GLY A 113 4.64 -1.94 5.84
C GLY A 113 4.64 -2.58 4.44
N ALA A 114 4.32 -1.83 3.38
CA ALA A 114 4.48 -2.33 2.03
C ALA A 114 5.96 -2.66 1.73
N ARG A 115 6.17 -3.73 0.97
CA ARG A 115 7.49 -4.14 0.48
C ARG A 115 7.64 -3.93 -1.02
N GLY A 116 6.52 -3.85 -1.77
CA GLY A 116 6.49 -3.53 -3.19
C GLY A 116 5.77 -2.22 -3.45
N PHE A 117 6.27 -1.41 -4.41
CA PHE A 117 5.58 -0.22 -4.88
C PHE A 117 5.86 -0.02 -6.37
N LEU A 118 4.83 -0.18 -7.20
CA LEU A 118 4.92 -0.15 -8.66
C LEU A 118 3.85 0.73 -9.28
N LEU A 119 4.13 1.17 -10.51
CA LEU A 119 3.14 1.82 -11.36
C LEU A 119 2.27 0.78 -12.07
N LYS A 120 0.98 1.07 -12.26
CA LYS A 120 0.03 0.20 -13.01
C LYS A 120 0.32 0.15 -14.51
N ASP A 121 1.07 1.10 -15.05
CA ASP A 121 1.52 1.13 -16.44
C ASP A 121 2.82 0.34 -16.68
N ALA A 122 3.42 -0.20 -15.61
CA ALA A 122 4.55 -1.11 -15.73
C ALA A 122 4.15 -2.42 -16.46
N PRO A 123 5.07 -3.04 -17.21
CA PRO A 123 4.82 -4.34 -17.83
C PRO A 123 4.36 -5.39 -16.81
N ALA A 124 3.39 -6.24 -17.18
CA ALA A 124 2.88 -7.30 -16.29
C ALA A 124 3.99 -8.25 -15.79
N ALA A 125 5.03 -8.47 -16.61
CA ALA A 125 6.21 -9.26 -16.22
C ALA A 125 6.97 -8.63 -15.03
N ASP A 126 7.02 -7.29 -14.95
CA ASP A 126 7.68 -6.58 -13.85
C ASP A 126 6.87 -6.72 -12.56
N LEU A 127 5.53 -6.67 -12.65
CA LEU A 127 4.65 -6.93 -11.51
C LEU A 127 4.81 -8.37 -11.02
N ALA A 128 4.82 -9.36 -11.92
CA ALA A 128 5.05 -10.77 -11.56
C ALA A 128 6.42 -10.98 -10.90
N ALA A 129 7.47 -10.36 -11.43
CA ALA A 129 8.80 -10.39 -10.83
C ALA A 129 8.83 -9.75 -9.44
N ALA A 130 8.14 -8.62 -9.27
CA ALA A 130 8.02 -7.94 -7.98
C ALA A 130 7.27 -8.79 -6.95
N ILE A 131 6.18 -9.44 -7.34
CA ILE A 131 5.41 -10.36 -6.48
C ILE A 131 6.33 -11.47 -5.95
N ARG A 132 7.12 -12.13 -6.82
CA ARG A 132 8.07 -13.20 -6.42
C ARG A 132 9.11 -12.70 -5.41
N ARG A 133 9.68 -11.53 -5.68
CA ARG A 133 10.69 -10.94 -4.79
C ARG A 133 10.10 -10.52 -3.44
N VAL A 134 8.90 -9.97 -3.44
CA VAL A 134 8.18 -9.60 -2.22
C VAL A 134 7.79 -10.84 -1.42
N ALA A 135 7.36 -11.93 -2.08
CA ALA A 135 7.11 -13.22 -1.43
C ALA A 135 8.39 -13.80 -0.78
N ALA A 136 9.56 -13.55 -1.39
CA ALA A 136 10.86 -13.90 -0.80
C ALA A 136 11.33 -12.94 0.31
N GLY A 137 10.53 -11.93 0.67
CA GLY A 137 10.83 -10.97 1.72
C GLY A 137 11.66 -9.75 1.28
N GLU A 138 11.92 -9.61 -0.02
CA GLU A 138 12.66 -8.47 -0.57
C GLU A 138 11.79 -7.21 -0.63
N ARG A 139 12.45 -6.06 -0.79
CA ARG A 139 11.81 -4.79 -1.12
C ARG A 139 11.99 -4.47 -2.60
N VAL A 140 10.90 -4.08 -3.25
CA VAL A 140 10.87 -3.72 -4.67
C VAL A 140 10.19 -2.38 -4.84
N VAL A 141 10.93 -1.39 -5.33
CA VAL A 141 10.39 -0.06 -5.62
C VAL A 141 10.77 0.30 -7.05
N ASP A 142 9.82 0.83 -7.79
CA ASP A 142 10.10 1.39 -9.11
C ASP A 142 11.17 2.47 -9.01
N PRO A 143 12.25 2.42 -9.82
CA PRO A 143 13.36 3.36 -9.74
C PRO A 143 12.95 4.83 -9.96
N THR A 144 11.97 5.07 -10.82
CA THR A 144 11.45 6.42 -11.12
C THR A 144 10.77 7.01 -9.90
N LEU A 145 9.92 6.19 -9.24
CA LEU A 145 9.23 6.59 -8.00
C LEU A 145 10.21 6.79 -6.84
N ALA A 146 11.23 5.95 -6.73
CA ALA A 146 12.27 6.11 -5.74
C ALA A 146 13.05 7.43 -5.94
N ALA A 147 13.43 7.75 -7.17
CA ALA A 147 14.12 8.99 -7.50
C ALA A 147 13.25 10.23 -7.20
N ALA A 148 11.96 10.19 -7.56
CA ALA A 148 11.01 11.26 -7.28
C ALA A 148 10.82 11.49 -5.77
N ALA A 149 10.71 10.42 -4.98
CA ALA A 149 10.59 10.50 -3.53
C ALA A 149 11.85 11.07 -2.86
N LEU A 150 13.03 10.75 -3.35
CA LEU A 150 14.30 11.31 -2.88
C LEU A 150 14.41 12.81 -3.20
N ALA A 151 13.97 13.23 -4.40
CA ALA A 151 14.01 14.63 -4.81
C ALA A 151 13.07 15.53 -3.99
N GLN A 152 12.02 14.99 -3.40
CA GLN A 152 11.01 15.75 -2.66
C GLN A 152 11.47 16.22 -1.26
N GLY A 153 12.51 15.62 -0.70
CA GLY A 153 13.03 15.95 0.64
C GLY A 153 12.12 15.48 1.80
N ASP A 154 12.54 15.84 3.01
CA ASP A 154 11.79 15.51 4.23
C ASP A 154 10.62 16.46 4.49
N SER A 155 9.65 16.00 5.28
CA SER A 155 8.54 16.85 5.72
C SER A 155 9.06 18.05 6.53
N PRO A 156 8.64 19.29 6.22
CA PRO A 156 8.98 20.45 7.04
C PRO A 156 8.18 20.48 8.35
N LEU A 157 7.18 19.61 8.47
CA LEU A 157 6.32 19.53 9.65
C LEU A 157 6.99 18.73 10.74
N THR A 158 6.84 19.18 11.98
CA THR A 158 7.11 18.31 13.13
C THR A 158 6.05 17.23 13.22
N GLU A 159 6.35 16.13 13.92
CA GLU A 159 5.41 15.04 14.16
C GLU A 159 4.06 15.56 14.67
N ARG A 160 4.08 16.46 15.67
CA ARG A 160 2.85 17.02 16.25
C ARG A 160 2.09 17.94 15.32
N GLU A 161 2.77 18.70 14.47
CA GLU A 161 2.11 19.49 13.41
C GLU A 161 1.47 18.57 12.36
N GLY A 162 2.11 17.49 11.99
CA GLY A 162 1.57 16.45 11.10
C GLY A 162 0.32 15.79 11.68
N GLU A 163 0.36 15.33 12.93
CA GLU A 163 -0.80 14.75 13.62
C GLU A 163 -2.00 15.69 13.67
N VAL A 164 -1.77 16.96 14.03
CA VAL A 164 -2.83 17.95 14.10
C VAL A 164 -3.40 18.27 12.72
N LEU A 165 -2.54 18.38 11.70
CA LEU A 165 -2.97 18.63 10.33
C LEU A 165 -3.73 17.44 9.74
N ALA A 166 -3.30 16.20 9.99
CA ALA A 166 -4.00 14.97 9.63
C ALA A 166 -5.39 14.89 10.27
N ALA A 167 -5.46 15.19 11.57
CA ALA A 167 -6.72 15.26 12.29
C ALA A 167 -7.67 16.34 11.74
N ALA A 168 -7.12 17.36 11.09
CA ALA A 168 -7.88 18.44 10.49
C ALA A 168 -8.42 18.14 9.07
N ALA A 169 -8.01 17.02 8.46
CA ALA A 169 -8.46 16.62 7.12
C ALA A 169 -9.97 16.33 7.05
N GLY A 170 -10.57 15.84 8.12
CA GLY A 170 -12.00 15.53 8.22
C GLY A 170 -12.93 16.75 8.36
N HIS A 171 -12.44 17.97 8.23
CA HIS A 171 -13.20 19.21 8.44
C HIS A 171 -13.75 19.42 9.86
N ASP A 172 -13.28 18.66 10.84
CA ASP A 172 -13.70 18.74 12.24
C ASP A 172 -13.46 20.12 12.84
N ALA A 173 -14.28 20.50 13.82
CA ALA A 173 -14.07 21.71 14.58
C ALA A 173 -12.79 21.60 15.44
N ILE A 174 -12.15 22.74 15.70
CA ILE A 174 -10.90 22.77 16.50
C ILE A 174 -11.09 22.13 17.88
N ALA A 175 -12.28 22.25 18.46
CA ALA A 175 -12.60 21.65 19.75
C ALA A 175 -12.60 20.10 19.69
N ASP A 176 -13.11 19.53 18.60
CA ASP A 176 -13.17 18.08 18.41
C ASP A 176 -11.77 17.48 18.17
N ILE A 177 -10.95 18.19 17.36
CA ILE A 177 -9.55 17.84 17.16
C ILE A 177 -8.79 17.89 18.50
N ALA A 178 -9.02 18.94 19.29
CA ALA A 178 -8.38 19.10 20.59
C ALA A 178 -8.75 17.98 21.56
N ALA A 179 -10.02 17.59 21.62
CA ALA A 179 -10.50 16.47 22.43
C ALA A 179 -9.86 15.15 21.99
N ARG A 180 -9.84 14.87 20.67
CA ARG A 180 -9.28 13.63 20.10
C ARG A 180 -7.78 13.49 20.34
N LEU A 181 -7.02 14.57 20.26
CA LEU A 181 -5.57 14.59 20.44
C LEU A 181 -5.11 14.91 21.88
N HIS A 182 -6.05 15.05 22.81
CA HIS A 182 -5.79 15.45 24.20
C HIS A 182 -4.99 16.77 24.33
N LEU A 183 -5.39 17.77 23.53
CA LEU A 183 -4.77 19.11 23.49
C LEU A 183 -5.78 20.20 23.91
N SER A 184 -5.25 21.39 24.18
CA SER A 184 -6.09 22.58 24.26
C SER A 184 -6.45 23.08 22.87
N PRO A 185 -7.65 23.73 22.68
CA PRO A 185 -8.00 24.38 21.42
C PRO A 185 -6.98 25.44 20.96
N GLY A 186 -6.30 26.09 21.89
CA GLY A 186 -5.22 27.04 21.61
C GLY A 186 -3.98 26.35 21.03
N THR A 187 -3.60 25.22 21.58
CA THR A 187 -2.46 24.39 21.09
C THR A 187 -2.74 23.91 19.68
N VAL A 188 -3.96 23.42 19.40
CA VAL A 188 -4.36 22.99 18.04
C VAL A 188 -4.25 24.13 17.04
N ARG A 189 -4.74 25.35 17.40
CA ARG A 189 -4.60 26.53 16.51
C ARG A 189 -3.14 26.86 16.22
N ASN A 190 -2.27 26.80 17.24
CA ASN A 190 -0.84 27.09 17.08
C ASN A 190 -0.18 26.09 16.11
N HIS A 191 -0.42 24.80 16.27
CA HIS A 191 0.13 23.79 15.37
C HIS A 191 -0.40 23.93 13.95
N LEU A 192 -1.71 24.18 13.77
CA LEU A 192 -2.28 24.43 12.44
C LEU A 192 -1.67 25.67 11.78
N SER A 193 -1.51 26.78 12.52
CA SER A 193 -0.89 27.99 11.99
C SER A 193 0.56 27.77 11.59
N ALA A 194 1.34 27.06 12.41
CA ALA A 194 2.70 26.71 12.10
C ALA A 194 2.80 25.79 10.86
N ALA A 195 1.94 24.79 10.76
CA ALA A 195 1.88 23.89 9.61
C ALA A 195 1.53 24.66 8.32
N ILE A 196 0.50 25.51 8.34
CA ILE A 196 0.10 26.37 7.22
C ILE A 196 1.28 27.25 6.76
N GLN A 197 1.98 27.88 7.70
CA GLN A 197 3.13 28.72 7.39
C GLN A 197 4.29 27.94 6.79
N LYS A 198 4.65 26.80 7.37
CA LYS A 198 5.76 25.94 6.88
C LYS A 198 5.49 25.38 5.48
N LEU A 199 4.23 25.10 5.18
CA LEU A 199 3.82 24.60 3.86
C LEU A 199 3.64 25.74 2.84
N GLY A 200 3.62 27.00 3.26
CA GLY A 200 3.31 28.14 2.40
C GLY A 200 1.87 28.14 1.90
N ALA A 201 0.96 27.47 2.62
CA ALA A 201 -0.44 27.34 2.25
C ALA A 201 -1.23 28.57 2.66
N ARG A 202 -2.33 28.87 1.94
CA ARG A 202 -3.22 30.00 2.22
C ARG A 202 -4.21 29.73 3.36
N ASN A 203 -4.51 28.46 3.58
CA ASN A 203 -5.47 28.03 4.60
C ASN A 203 -5.28 26.55 4.97
N ARG A 204 -6.07 26.08 5.96
CA ARG A 204 -6.04 24.70 6.47
C ARG A 204 -6.29 23.65 5.37
N ALA A 205 -7.30 23.88 4.52
CA ALA A 205 -7.66 22.91 3.49
C ALA A 205 -6.54 22.72 2.47
N GLU A 206 -5.93 23.83 2.03
CA GLU A 206 -4.78 23.80 1.13
C GLU A 206 -3.56 23.14 1.80
N ALA A 207 -3.29 23.42 3.07
CA ALA A 207 -2.21 22.78 3.82
C ALA A 207 -2.38 21.26 3.90
N VAL A 208 -3.60 20.79 4.19
CA VAL A 208 -3.94 19.36 4.19
C VAL A 208 -3.70 18.76 2.81
N GLN A 209 -4.24 19.38 1.76
CA GLN A 209 -4.09 18.90 0.39
C GLN A 209 -2.61 18.81 -0.03
N MET A 210 -1.83 19.85 0.24
CA MET A 210 -0.39 19.87 -0.07
C MET A 210 0.37 18.77 0.69
N ALA A 211 0.08 18.61 1.97
CA ALA A 211 0.75 17.62 2.80
C ALA A 211 0.39 16.19 2.38
N GLN A 212 -0.87 15.93 2.03
CA GLN A 212 -1.31 14.64 1.47
C GLN A 212 -0.67 14.35 0.12
N GLN A 213 -0.64 15.31 -0.81
CA GLN A 213 0.02 15.15 -2.12
C GLN A 213 1.50 14.84 -2.00
N LYS A 214 2.14 15.35 -0.93
CA LYS A 214 3.56 15.10 -0.65
C LYS A 214 3.80 13.92 0.28
N GLY A 215 2.74 13.24 0.77
CA GLY A 215 2.83 12.13 1.72
C GLY A 215 3.51 12.51 3.04
N TRP A 216 3.23 13.70 3.50
CA TRP A 216 3.64 14.19 4.81
C TRP A 216 2.55 13.98 5.87
N LEU A 217 1.36 13.49 5.43
CA LEU A 217 0.23 13.06 6.27
C LEU A 217 -0.18 11.64 5.93
#